data_d7d643d9793e3ed9dd2744bfed1e01b8
#
_entry.id   d7d643d9793e3ed9dd2744bfed1e01b8
#
_cell.length_a   1.000
_cell.length_b   1.000
_cell.length_c   1.000
_cell.angle_alpha   90.00
_cell.angle_beta   90.00
_cell.angle_gamma   90.00
#
_symmetry.space_group_name_H-M   'P 1'
#
loop_
_entity.id
_entity.type
_entity.pdbx_description
1 polymer ?
#
loop_
_entity_poly.entity_id
_entity_poly.type
_entity_poly.pdbx_seq_one_letter_code
_entity_poly.pdbx_strand_id
1 'polypeptide(L)'
;MILVSSLVLTISQASAQGDRIVIAAGTDEDHALQAITTEQDAQKKLAMYEDFVQKYSSNPQAVAYGNWQLAQAYQATGDMPKALGYGDKALAGSPRNLDILVSQVGIAQQAKNNLKLMDYAATGGEVCNSIAKQTKPEGMSDEDFSRKITDEKAAAQNTCEFLETSGFNAITSETDPKNRMAEIEKFTAAYPESKFSDQVSNYAMYTLGPGQLNDPTRLVTFGEKTLAANPNSLPALLLMASYYADSNSSAKAITYAQKAIEVAKPDAVDADKSRKLSAGAAHNTIGWAYLKQEKTTAAIPELKTAAGLLKGQDEQQYARALYGLGFAYGKLNKLTEAREVLTEAVKIPGPLQAMSQDLLTKVNSARSKGK
;
A
#
# COMPACT_ATOMS: atom_id res chain seq x y z
N MET A 1 27.19 -9.31 -59.67
CA MET A 1 27.87 -9.60 -58.40
C MET A 1 27.28 -8.62 -57.37
N ILE A 2 26.24 -9.04 -56.65
CA ILE A 2 25.53 -8.19 -55.70
C ILE A 2 26.02 -8.56 -54.30
N LEU A 3 26.74 -7.63 -53.65
CA LEU A 3 27.16 -7.77 -52.27
C LEU A 3 25.94 -7.52 -51.36
N VAL A 4 25.47 -8.55 -50.71
CA VAL A 4 24.48 -8.48 -49.64
C VAL A 4 25.28 -8.18 -48.35
N SER A 5 25.19 -6.95 -47.89
CA SER A 5 25.76 -6.53 -46.60
C SER A 5 24.83 -7.00 -45.50
N SER A 6 25.23 -8.02 -44.76
CA SER A 6 24.50 -8.53 -43.58
C SER A 6 24.70 -7.53 -42.44
N LEU A 7 23.63 -6.77 -42.14
CA LEU A 7 23.55 -5.93 -40.95
C LEU A 7 23.32 -6.86 -39.74
N VAL A 8 24.38 -7.16 -39.01
CA VAL A 8 24.27 -7.87 -37.73
C VAL A 8 23.72 -6.88 -36.71
N LEU A 9 22.43 -6.95 -36.48
CA LEU A 9 21.80 -6.30 -35.30
C LEU A 9 22.29 -7.06 -34.07
N THR A 10 23.26 -6.51 -33.36
CA THR A 10 23.56 -6.91 -31.99
C THR A 10 22.42 -6.43 -31.13
N ILE A 11 21.44 -7.30 -30.89
CA ILE A 11 20.46 -7.10 -29.81
C ILE A 11 21.26 -7.19 -28.51
N SER A 12 21.52 -6.03 -27.90
CA SER A 12 22.00 -5.95 -26.54
C SER A 12 20.97 -6.65 -25.66
N GLN A 13 21.25 -7.87 -25.23
CA GLN A 13 20.44 -8.55 -24.22
C GLN A 13 20.59 -7.72 -22.93
N ALA A 14 19.60 -6.88 -22.64
CA ALA A 14 19.49 -6.25 -21.34
C ALA A 14 19.45 -7.38 -20.30
N SER A 15 20.52 -7.54 -19.54
CA SER A 15 20.53 -8.50 -18.43
C SER A 15 19.44 -8.07 -17.46
N ALA A 16 18.57 -8.98 -17.10
CA ALA A 16 17.48 -8.72 -16.15
C ALA A 16 17.99 -8.55 -14.71
N GLN A 17 19.25 -8.79 -14.48
CA GLN A 17 20.01 -8.39 -13.30
C GLN A 17 20.14 -6.86 -13.34
N GLY A 18 19.91 -6.19 -12.20
CA GLY A 18 20.10 -4.73 -12.12
C GLY A 18 21.43 -4.29 -12.75
N ASP A 19 21.43 -3.13 -13.36
CA ASP A 19 22.62 -2.61 -14.03
C ASP A 19 23.78 -2.52 -13.04
N ARG A 20 24.88 -3.22 -13.30
CA ARG A 20 26.10 -3.06 -12.51
C ARG A 20 27.00 -2.05 -13.17
N ILE A 21 27.46 -1.08 -12.39
CA ILE A 21 28.50 -0.17 -12.85
C ILE A 21 29.84 -0.91 -12.81
N VAL A 22 30.44 -1.04 -13.96
CA VAL A 22 31.76 -1.67 -14.11
C VAL A 22 32.71 -0.69 -14.78
N ILE A 23 33.70 -0.22 -14.03
CA ILE A 23 34.82 0.56 -14.58
C ILE A 23 35.97 -0.43 -14.76
N ALA A 24 36.45 -0.58 -15.99
CA ALA A 24 37.51 -1.54 -16.31
C ALA A 24 38.86 -1.10 -15.68
N ALA A 25 39.52 -2.01 -15.00
CA ALA A 25 40.80 -1.74 -14.36
C ALA A 25 41.88 -1.32 -15.38
N GLY A 26 42.68 -0.35 -15.01
CA GLY A 26 43.77 0.18 -15.85
C GLY A 26 43.35 1.14 -16.95
N THR A 27 42.04 1.51 -17.00
CA THR A 27 41.58 2.58 -17.89
C THR A 27 41.84 3.97 -17.30
N ASP A 28 41.75 5.01 -18.12
CA ASP A 28 41.93 6.39 -17.66
C ASP A 28 40.88 6.76 -16.60
N GLU A 29 39.63 6.23 -16.72
CA GLU A 29 38.57 6.37 -15.72
C GLU A 29 38.96 5.74 -14.39
N ASP A 30 39.53 4.52 -14.43
CA ASP A 30 39.97 3.82 -13.21
C ASP A 30 41.07 4.60 -12.50
N HIS A 31 42.11 5.06 -13.24
CA HIS A 31 43.19 5.88 -12.68
C HIS A 31 42.65 7.20 -12.08
N ALA A 32 41.71 7.85 -12.75
CA ALA A 32 41.08 9.06 -12.22
C ALA A 32 40.31 8.79 -10.92
N LEU A 33 39.54 7.69 -10.85
CA LEU A 33 38.79 7.30 -9.64
C LEU A 33 39.75 6.94 -8.48
N GLN A 34 40.87 6.28 -8.75
CA GLN A 34 41.89 6.02 -7.73
C GLN A 34 42.44 7.33 -7.15
N ALA A 35 42.74 8.33 -8.00
CA ALA A 35 43.17 9.65 -7.55
C ALA A 35 42.11 10.36 -6.70
N ILE A 36 40.83 10.31 -7.11
CA ILE A 36 39.73 10.89 -6.36
C ILE A 36 39.54 10.18 -4.99
N THR A 37 39.69 8.85 -4.96
CA THR A 37 39.51 8.07 -3.74
C THR A 37 40.55 8.43 -2.69
N THR A 38 41.76 8.77 -3.08
CA THR A 38 42.87 9.15 -2.17
C THR A 38 42.81 10.60 -1.70
N GLU A 39 42.01 11.46 -2.34
CA GLU A 39 41.86 12.86 -1.94
C GLU A 39 41.15 12.96 -0.58
N GLN A 40 41.71 13.74 0.34
CA GLN A 40 41.18 13.90 1.71
C GLN A 40 40.34 15.18 1.87
N ASP A 41 40.62 16.19 1.05
CA ASP A 41 39.83 17.42 1.05
C ASP A 41 38.49 17.19 0.37
N ALA A 42 37.38 17.33 1.15
CA ALA A 42 36.03 17.05 0.69
C ALA A 42 35.57 17.98 -0.45
N GLN A 43 35.99 19.27 -0.44
CA GLN A 43 35.63 20.21 -1.50
C GLN A 43 36.38 19.91 -2.78
N LYS A 44 37.66 19.60 -2.66
CA LYS A 44 38.46 19.20 -3.80
C LYS A 44 38.02 17.87 -4.39
N LYS A 45 37.68 16.90 -3.54
CA LYS A 45 37.11 15.60 -3.97
C LYS A 45 35.82 15.78 -4.75
N LEU A 46 34.92 16.67 -4.29
CA LEU A 46 33.68 17.00 -4.97
C LEU A 46 33.97 17.58 -6.38
N ALA A 47 34.85 18.58 -6.46
CA ALA A 47 35.26 19.17 -7.74
C ALA A 47 35.87 18.13 -8.69
N MET A 48 36.69 17.20 -8.16
CA MET A 48 37.27 16.11 -8.96
C MET A 48 36.19 15.15 -9.51
N TYR A 49 35.09 14.87 -8.77
CA TYR A 49 34.00 14.11 -9.33
C TYR A 49 33.20 14.88 -10.39
N GLU A 50 33.02 16.19 -10.24
CA GLU A 50 32.39 17.03 -11.26
C GLU A 50 33.22 17.03 -12.57
N ASP A 51 34.56 17.22 -12.47
CA ASP A 51 35.47 17.13 -13.60
C ASP A 51 35.46 15.72 -14.23
N PHE A 52 35.42 14.67 -13.41
CA PHE A 52 35.38 13.28 -13.87
C PHE A 52 34.14 13.04 -14.74
N VAL A 53 32.97 13.45 -14.30
CA VAL A 53 31.69 13.28 -15.06
C VAL A 53 31.77 14.03 -16.40
N GLN A 54 32.36 15.23 -16.42
CA GLN A 54 32.51 16.00 -17.65
C GLN A 54 33.52 15.35 -18.61
N LYS A 55 34.69 14.98 -18.09
CA LYS A 55 35.78 14.39 -18.88
C LYS A 55 35.38 13.07 -19.53
N TYR A 56 34.69 12.23 -18.81
CA TYR A 56 34.27 10.89 -19.27
C TYR A 56 32.82 10.82 -19.69
N SER A 57 32.25 11.92 -20.17
CA SER A 57 30.85 12.06 -20.55
C SER A 57 30.39 11.09 -21.65
N SER A 58 31.30 10.53 -22.45
CA SER A 58 31.02 9.50 -23.45
C SER A 58 30.87 8.08 -22.87
N ASN A 59 31.26 7.86 -21.61
CA ASN A 59 31.15 6.58 -20.93
C ASN A 59 29.98 6.60 -19.95
N PRO A 60 28.80 5.99 -20.28
CA PRO A 60 27.62 6.02 -19.41
C PRO A 60 27.85 5.45 -18.01
N GLN A 61 28.72 4.43 -17.88
CA GLN A 61 29.06 3.81 -16.59
C GLN A 61 29.85 4.77 -15.70
N ALA A 62 30.82 5.47 -16.29
CA ALA A 62 31.61 6.49 -15.58
C ALA A 62 30.71 7.67 -15.14
N VAL A 63 29.86 8.14 -16.04
CA VAL A 63 28.88 9.20 -15.73
C VAL A 63 27.91 8.77 -14.59
N ALA A 64 27.37 7.55 -14.64
CA ALA A 64 26.49 7.04 -13.59
C ALA A 64 27.22 6.96 -12.25
N TYR A 65 28.42 6.41 -12.22
CA TYR A 65 29.24 6.30 -11.00
C TYR A 65 29.58 7.67 -10.41
N GLY A 66 30.09 8.57 -11.21
CA GLY A 66 30.48 9.92 -10.76
C GLY A 66 29.30 10.70 -10.20
N ASN A 67 28.16 10.66 -10.88
CA ASN A 67 26.92 11.30 -10.37
C ASN A 67 26.42 10.65 -9.08
N TRP A 68 26.53 9.34 -8.93
CA TRP A 68 26.17 8.66 -7.68
C TRP A 68 27.07 9.11 -6.51
N GLN A 69 28.40 9.23 -6.74
CA GLN A 69 29.32 9.74 -5.73
C GLN A 69 29.02 11.20 -5.36
N LEU A 70 28.67 12.04 -6.34
CA LEU A 70 28.23 13.41 -6.10
C LEU A 70 26.93 13.46 -5.27
N ALA A 71 25.97 12.59 -5.56
CA ALA A 71 24.74 12.48 -4.78
C ALA A 71 25.03 12.16 -3.31
N GLN A 72 25.92 11.21 -3.03
CA GLN A 72 26.33 10.85 -1.67
C GLN A 72 27.09 12.00 -0.97
N ALA A 73 27.98 12.69 -1.69
CA ALA A 73 28.70 13.83 -1.14
C ALA A 73 27.78 14.99 -0.75
N TYR A 74 26.79 15.32 -1.59
CA TYR A 74 25.79 16.34 -1.26
C TYR A 74 24.84 15.90 -0.15
N GLN A 75 24.50 14.61 -0.06
CA GLN A 75 23.77 14.05 1.08
C GLN A 75 24.53 14.28 2.39
N ALA A 76 25.84 13.98 2.41
CA ALA A 76 26.67 14.15 3.59
C ALA A 76 26.76 15.62 4.06
N THR A 77 26.67 16.59 3.15
CA THR A 77 26.64 18.03 3.48
C THR A 77 25.23 18.58 3.77
N GLY A 78 24.19 17.76 3.61
CA GLY A 78 22.80 18.15 3.86
C GLY A 78 22.12 18.88 2.70
N ASP A 79 22.76 19.00 1.52
CA ASP A 79 22.17 19.59 0.32
C ASP A 79 21.30 18.53 -0.41
N MET A 80 20.14 18.22 0.18
CA MET A 80 19.24 17.18 -0.34
C MET A 80 18.75 17.46 -1.77
N PRO A 81 18.43 18.72 -2.17
CA PRO A 81 18.04 18.99 -3.55
C PRO A 81 19.13 18.61 -4.57
N LYS A 82 20.39 18.93 -4.29
CA LYS A 82 21.50 18.51 -5.17
C LYS A 82 21.73 17.00 -5.11
N ALA A 83 21.66 16.41 -3.92
CA ALA A 83 21.80 14.96 -3.75
C ALA A 83 20.78 14.19 -4.60
N LEU A 84 19.50 14.58 -4.56
CA LEU A 84 18.45 14.00 -5.42
C LEU A 84 18.73 14.23 -6.90
N GLY A 85 19.12 15.46 -7.27
CA GLY A 85 19.39 15.81 -8.67
C GLY A 85 20.56 15.04 -9.29
N TYR A 86 21.64 14.84 -8.53
CA TYR A 86 22.76 14.01 -8.99
C TYR A 86 22.41 12.52 -9.01
N GLY A 87 21.61 12.05 -8.07
CA GLY A 87 21.10 10.70 -8.09
C GLY A 87 20.20 10.40 -9.30
N ASP A 88 19.32 11.32 -9.68
CA ASP A 88 18.53 11.21 -10.92
C ASP A 88 19.43 11.11 -12.17
N LYS A 89 20.53 11.88 -12.21
CA LYS A 89 21.53 11.78 -13.30
C LYS A 89 22.25 10.43 -13.29
N ALA A 90 22.55 9.89 -12.11
CA ALA A 90 23.15 8.57 -12.00
C ALA A 90 22.20 7.48 -12.52
N LEU A 91 20.92 7.55 -12.16
CA LEU A 91 19.89 6.63 -12.65
C LEU A 91 19.60 6.80 -14.15
N ALA A 92 19.79 7.99 -14.72
CA ALA A 92 19.69 8.17 -16.17
C ALA A 92 20.73 7.35 -16.94
N GLY A 93 21.91 7.15 -16.36
CA GLY A 93 22.98 6.31 -16.94
C GLY A 93 22.90 4.82 -16.57
N SER A 94 22.23 4.50 -15.46
CA SER A 94 22.09 3.12 -14.94
C SER A 94 20.73 2.95 -14.22
N PRO A 95 19.62 2.94 -14.97
CA PRO A 95 18.26 3.08 -14.42
C PRO A 95 17.81 1.89 -13.58
N ARG A 96 18.47 0.74 -13.73
CA ARG A 96 18.13 -0.50 -13.02
C ARG A 96 19.14 -0.87 -11.94
N ASN A 97 20.03 0.05 -11.57
CA ASN A 97 21.04 -0.19 -10.55
C ASN A 97 20.41 -0.12 -9.15
N LEU A 98 20.32 -1.27 -8.49
CA LEU A 98 19.69 -1.40 -7.17
C LEU A 98 20.45 -0.61 -6.09
N ASP A 99 21.78 -0.49 -6.17
CA ASP A 99 22.58 0.24 -5.18
C ASP A 99 22.30 1.75 -5.24
N ILE A 100 22.18 2.29 -6.47
CA ILE A 100 21.79 3.69 -6.67
C ILE A 100 20.34 3.90 -6.18
N LEU A 101 19.41 3.00 -6.52
CA LEU A 101 18.03 3.11 -6.08
C LEU A 101 17.91 3.10 -4.56
N VAL A 102 18.61 2.22 -3.86
CA VAL A 102 18.67 2.18 -2.39
C VAL A 102 19.23 3.49 -1.82
N SER A 103 20.33 3.98 -2.40
CA SER A 103 20.92 5.26 -2.00
C SER A 103 19.92 6.40 -2.17
N GLN A 104 19.20 6.47 -3.30
CA GLN A 104 18.23 7.51 -3.59
C GLN A 104 16.98 7.42 -2.69
N VAL A 105 16.53 6.23 -2.34
CA VAL A 105 15.49 6.03 -1.32
C VAL A 105 15.91 6.66 0.02
N GLY A 106 17.15 6.40 0.46
CA GLY A 106 17.68 7.00 1.69
C GLY A 106 17.77 8.53 1.65
N ILE A 107 18.21 9.09 0.51
CA ILE A 107 18.27 10.54 0.30
C ILE A 107 16.87 11.15 0.29
N ALA A 108 15.91 10.54 -0.44
CA ALA A 108 14.52 11.01 -0.50
C ALA A 108 13.82 10.94 0.87
N GLN A 109 14.13 9.93 1.67
CA GLN A 109 13.63 9.82 3.04
C GLN A 109 14.15 10.97 3.94
N GLN A 110 15.45 11.27 3.87
CA GLN A 110 16.04 12.40 4.60
C GLN A 110 15.48 13.75 4.13
N ALA A 111 15.21 13.87 2.83
CA ALA A 111 14.59 15.05 2.22
C ALA A 111 13.07 15.16 2.54
N LYS A 112 12.47 14.16 3.16
CA LYS A 112 11.01 14.02 3.36
C LYS A 112 10.21 14.14 2.05
N ASN A 113 10.77 13.60 0.97
CA ASN A 113 10.16 13.62 -0.35
C ASN A 113 9.58 12.24 -0.68
N ASN A 114 8.36 11.98 -0.18
CA ASN A 114 7.70 10.69 -0.34
C ASN A 114 7.46 10.31 -1.81
N LEU A 115 7.13 11.29 -2.66
CA LEU A 115 6.91 11.03 -4.08
C LEU A 115 8.16 10.50 -4.78
N LYS A 116 9.32 11.13 -4.53
CA LYS A 116 10.60 10.65 -5.06
C LYS A 116 11.01 9.31 -4.45
N LEU A 117 10.80 9.14 -3.15
CA LEU A 117 11.03 7.87 -2.48
C LEU A 117 10.24 6.75 -3.15
N MET A 118 8.94 7.00 -3.40
CA MET A 118 8.08 6.03 -4.09
C MET A 118 8.54 5.75 -5.51
N ASP A 119 8.98 6.75 -6.27
CA ASP A 119 9.50 6.56 -7.63
C ASP A 119 10.69 5.60 -7.64
N TYR A 120 11.66 5.80 -6.74
CA TYR A 120 12.83 4.93 -6.65
C TYR A 120 12.50 3.54 -6.12
N ALA A 121 11.63 3.45 -5.11
CA ALA A 121 11.18 2.18 -4.56
C ALA A 121 10.42 1.36 -5.61
N ALA A 122 9.51 1.98 -6.36
CA ALA A 122 8.74 1.31 -7.42
C ALA A 122 9.65 0.82 -8.55
N THR A 123 10.59 1.65 -9.03
CA THR A 123 11.58 1.21 -10.01
C THR A 123 12.37 0.01 -9.51
N GLY A 124 12.78 0.02 -8.23
CA GLY A 124 13.45 -1.12 -7.61
C GLY A 124 12.58 -2.38 -7.57
N GLY A 125 11.30 -2.25 -7.27
CA GLY A 125 10.32 -3.35 -7.32
C GLY A 125 10.22 -3.98 -8.71
N GLU A 126 10.19 -3.15 -9.76
CA GLU A 126 10.20 -3.63 -11.15
C GLU A 126 11.49 -4.41 -11.48
N VAL A 127 12.64 -3.91 -11.01
CA VAL A 127 13.92 -4.61 -11.18
C VAL A 127 13.88 -5.97 -10.46
N CYS A 128 13.46 -6.00 -9.20
CA CYS A 128 13.35 -7.23 -8.41
C CYS A 128 12.43 -8.26 -9.05
N ASN A 129 11.25 -7.82 -9.53
CA ASN A 129 10.30 -8.71 -10.21
C ASN A 129 10.82 -9.25 -11.54
N SER A 130 11.73 -8.51 -12.20
CA SER A 130 12.30 -8.94 -13.46
C SER A 130 13.32 -10.08 -13.31
N ILE A 131 13.90 -10.27 -12.13
CA ILE A 131 14.85 -11.38 -11.86
C ILE A 131 14.20 -12.72 -12.18
N ALA A 132 12.94 -12.92 -11.76
CA ALA A 132 12.21 -14.16 -12.02
C ALA A 132 11.75 -14.33 -13.47
N LYS A 133 11.72 -13.24 -14.23
CA LYS A 133 11.18 -13.20 -15.61
C LYS A 133 12.26 -13.21 -16.69
N GLN A 134 13.51 -13.50 -16.31
CA GLN A 134 14.61 -13.60 -17.26
C GLN A 134 14.37 -14.69 -18.29
N THR A 135 14.80 -14.47 -19.52
CA THR A 135 14.82 -15.50 -20.55
C THR A 135 16.10 -16.33 -20.40
N LYS A 136 15.96 -17.65 -20.49
CA LYS A 136 17.10 -18.56 -20.45
C LYS A 136 18.04 -18.29 -21.63
N PRO A 137 19.33 -18.03 -21.38
CA PRO A 137 20.32 -17.87 -22.45
C PRO A 137 20.43 -19.15 -23.31
N GLU A 138 20.72 -18.96 -24.59
CA GLU A 138 21.00 -20.08 -25.50
C GLU A 138 22.23 -20.86 -25.01
N GLY A 139 22.13 -22.19 -25.04
CA GLY A 139 23.20 -23.08 -24.57
C GLY A 139 23.27 -23.32 -23.05
N MET A 140 22.46 -22.63 -22.26
CA MET A 140 22.39 -22.90 -20.80
C MET A 140 21.40 -24.04 -20.51
N SER A 141 21.77 -24.97 -19.59
CA SER A 141 20.86 -26.01 -19.12
C SER A 141 19.70 -25.42 -18.29
N ASP A 142 18.57 -26.14 -18.18
CA ASP A 142 17.44 -25.70 -17.34
C ASP A 142 17.84 -25.69 -15.85
N GLU A 143 18.68 -26.62 -15.43
CA GLU A 143 19.18 -26.72 -14.05
C GLU A 143 20.11 -25.53 -13.72
N ASP A 144 21.06 -25.20 -14.59
CA ASP A 144 21.95 -24.06 -14.39
C ASP A 144 21.19 -22.74 -14.42
N PHE A 145 20.20 -22.61 -15.30
CA PHE A 145 19.36 -21.43 -15.34
C PHE A 145 18.51 -21.28 -14.06
N SER A 146 17.90 -22.37 -13.60
CA SER A 146 17.13 -22.36 -12.34
C SER A 146 17.98 -21.98 -11.13
N ARG A 147 19.21 -22.56 -11.05
CA ARG A 147 20.17 -22.20 -10.00
C ARG A 147 20.56 -20.72 -10.08
N LYS A 148 20.89 -20.21 -11.26
CA LYS A 148 21.21 -18.79 -11.48
C LYS A 148 20.10 -17.87 -10.97
N ILE A 149 18.83 -18.14 -11.32
CA ILE A 149 17.68 -17.33 -10.85
C ILE A 149 17.54 -17.39 -9.34
N THR A 150 17.74 -18.58 -8.74
CA THR A 150 17.67 -18.76 -7.29
C THR A 150 18.75 -17.96 -6.58
N ASP A 151 19.97 -18.03 -7.06
CA ASP A 151 21.12 -17.29 -6.49
C ASP A 151 20.95 -15.78 -6.62
N GLU A 152 20.48 -15.30 -7.78
CA GLU A 152 20.20 -13.88 -8.00
C GLU A 152 19.07 -13.35 -7.10
N LYS A 153 17.99 -14.12 -6.93
CA LYS A 153 16.93 -13.79 -5.98
C LYS A 153 17.44 -13.69 -4.56
N ALA A 154 18.22 -14.67 -4.14
CA ALA A 154 18.82 -14.71 -2.79
C ALA A 154 19.75 -13.50 -2.58
N ALA A 155 20.59 -13.16 -3.56
CA ALA A 155 21.50 -12.03 -3.48
C ALA A 155 20.77 -10.67 -3.42
N ALA A 156 19.61 -10.55 -4.09
CA ALA A 156 18.83 -9.31 -4.13
C ALA A 156 17.79 -9.21 -2.98
N GLN A 157 17.53 -10.27 -2.24
CA GLN A 157 16.40 -10.38 -1.31
C GLN A 157 16.32 -9.20 -0.33
N ASN A 158 17.40 -8.94 0.42
CA ASN A 158 17.40 -7.86 1.43
C ASN A 158 17.17 -6.48 0.80
N THR A 159 17.73 -6.25 -0.38
CA THR A 159 17.55 -5.00 -1.12
C THR A 159 16.11 -4.83 -1.59
N CYS A 160 15.51 -5.89 -2.12
CA CYS A 160 14.13 -5.88 -2.57
C CYS A 160 13.15 -5.67 -1.41
N GLU A 161 13.38 -6.35 -0.28
CA GLU A 161 12.59 -6.16 0.95
C GLU A 161 12.72 -4.74 1.53
N PHE A 162 13.91 -4.15 1.48
CA PHE A 162 14.15 -2.78 1.90
C PHE A 162 13.36 -1.79 1.02
N LEU A 163 13.42 -1.95 -0.31
CA LEU A 163 12.73 -1.08 -1.25
C LEU A 163 11.20 -1.20 -1.12
N GLU A 164 10.67 -2.42 -0.98
CA GLU A 164 9.25 -2.66 -0.74
C GLU A 164 8.78 -2.00 0.58
N THR A 165 9.54 -2.21 1.66
CA THR A 165 9.20 -1.64 2.97
C THR A 165 9.27 -0.11 2.95
N SER A 166 10.25 0.46 2.26
CA SER A 166 10.40 1.91 2.11
C SER A 166 9.24 2.52 1.33
N GLY A 167 8.79 1.88 0.25
CA GLY A 167 7.60 2.29 -0.50
C GLY A 167 6.33 2.22 0.36
N PHE A 168 6.15 1.17 1.14
CA PHE A 168 5.03 1.09 2.07
C PHE A 168 5.08 2.20 3.14
N ASN A 169 6.26 2.50 3.68
CA ASN A 169 6.43 3.59 4.65
C ASN A 169 6.11 4.97 4.06
N ALA A 170 6.39 5.20 2.76
CA ALA A 170 5.98 6.43 2.08
C ALA A 170 4.46 6.60 2.13
N ILE A 171 3.70 5.56 1.73
CA ILE A 171 2.24 5.56 1.77
C ILE A 171 1.72 5.89 3.18
N THR A 172 2.29 5.27 4.22
CA THR A 172 1.82 5.43 5.60
C THR A 172 2.13 6.82 6.18
N SER A 173 3.18 7.47 5.71
CA SER A 173 3.62 8.79 6.16
C SER A 173 3.05 9.95 5.34
N GLU A 174 2.51 9.68 4.15
CA GLU A 174 1.94 10.72 3.30
C GLU A 174 0.60 11.21 3.85
N THR A 175 0.46 12.51 3.97
CA THR A 175 -0.72 13.17 4.55
C THR A 175 -1.69 13.71 3.49
N ASP A 176 -1.18 14.11 2.32
CA ASP A 176 -2.04 14.55 1.22
C ASP A 176 -2.70 13.34 0.54
N PRO A 177 -4.04 13.28 0.49
CA PRO A 177 -4.73 12.11 -0.05
C PRO A 177 -4.53 11.90 -1.56
N LYS A 178 -4.21 12.94 -2.34
CA LYS A 178 -3.92 12.78 -3.77
C LYS A 178 -2.55 12.15 -3.97
N ASN A 179 -1.54 12.63 -3.24
CA ASN A 179 -0.20 12.07 -3.25
C ASN A 179 -0.22 10.63 -2.77
N ARG A 180 -0.89 10.36 -1.63
CA ARG A 180 -1.03 9.01 -1.08
C ARG A 180 -1.65 8.05 -2.08
N MET A 181 -2.69 8.46 -2.79
CA MET A 181 -3.32 7.60 -3.78
C MET A 181 -2.40 7.33 -4.98
N ALA A 182 -1.63 8.33 -5.44
CA ALA A 182 -0.64 8.15 -6.48
C ALA A 182 0.48 7.18 -6.05
N GLU A 183 0.94 7.27 -4.80
CA GLU A 183 1.90 6.33 -4.22
C GLU A 183 1.35 4.91 -4.13
N ILE A 184 0.09 4.75 -3.70
CA ILE A 184 -0.60 3.45 -3.65
C ILE A 184 -0.68 2.80 -5.03
N GLU A 185 -1.02 3.57 -6.06
CA GLU A 185 -1.11 3.05 -7.44
C GLU A 185 0.24 2.60 -7.97
N LYS A 186 1.30 3.39 -7.74
CA LYS A 186 2.69 3.02 -8.11
C LYS A 186 3.15 1.77 -7.34
N PHE A 187 2.92 1.75 -6.02
CA PHE A 187 3.29 0.61 -5.17
C PHE A 187 2.61 -0.67 -5.63
N THR A 188 1.29 -0.63 -5.84
CA THR A 188 0.51 -1.81 -6.25
C THR A 188 0.94 -2.34 -7.62
N ALA A 189 1.37 -1.46 -8.54
CA ALA A 189 1.89 -1.86 -9.84
C ALA A 189 3.29 -2.51 -9.73
N ALA A 190 4.16 -1.94 -8.89
CA ALA A 190 5.53 -2.40 -8.70
C ALA A 190 5.65 -3.66 -7.83
N TYR A 191 4.72 -3.87 -6.88
CA TYR A 191 4.73 -4.97 -5.92
C TYR A 191 3.39 -5.74 -5.93
N PRO A 192 3.06 -6.46 -7.01
CA PRO A 192 1.76 -7.15 -7.15
C PRO A 192 1.55 -8.27 -6.12
N GLU A 193 2.64 -8.84 -5.59
CA GLU A 193 2.63 -9.92 -4.58
C GLU A 193 3.13 -9.43 -3.21
N SER A 194 2.94 -8.14 -2.92
CA SER A 194 3.43 -7.52 -1.68
C SER A 194 2.85 -8.18 -0.43
N LYS A 195 3.71 -8.37 0.57
CA LYS A 195 3.28 -8.74 1.94
C LYS A 195 2.42 -7.65 2.60
N PHE A 196 2.44 -6.42 2.09
CA PHE A 196 1.65 -5.29 2.56
C PHE A 196 0.33 -5.08 1.80
N SER A 197 -0.05 -5.99 0.88
CA SER A 197 -1.22 -5.82 0.00
C SER A 197 -2.50 -5.48 0.74
N ASP A 198 -2.78 -6.13 1.88
CA ASP A 198 -3.97 -5.86 2.69
C ASP A 198 -3.90 -4.48 3.35
N GLN A 199 -2.73 -4.08 3.89
CA GLN A 199 -2.55 -2.75 4.48
C GLN A 199 -2.65 -1.65 3.42
N VAL A 200 -2.03 -1.84 2.26
CA VAL A 200 -2.11 -0.90 1.13
C VAL A 200 -3.56 -0.75 0.66
N SER A 201 -4.31 -1.86 0.59
CA SER A 201 -5.74 -1.84 0.28
C SER A 201 -6.52 -1.02 1.30
N ASN A 202 -6.24 -1.16 2.60
CA ASN A 202 -6.86 -0.34 3.65
C ASN A 202 -6.56 1.14 3.48
N TYR A 203 -5.31 1.50 3.19
CA TYR A 203 -4.93 2.91 2.93
C TYR A 203 -5.62 3.47 1.69
N ALA A 204 -5.72 2.69 0.61
CA ALA A 204 -6.44 3.08 -0.60
C ALA A 204 -7.91 3.41 -0.29
N MET A 205 -8.55 2.52 0.45
CA MET A 205 -9.94 2.62 0.80
C MET A 205 -10.24 3.82 1.70
N TYR A 206 -9.40 4.03 2.72
CA TYR A 206 -9.46 5.23 3.55
C TYR A 206 -9.28 6.49 2.70
N THR A 207 -8.28 6.48 1.82
CA THR A 207 -7.94 7.63 0.97
C THR A 207 -9.03 7.97 -0.04
N LEU A 208 -9.70 6.97 -0.59
CA LEU A 208 -10.81 7.17 -1.54
C LEU A 208 -12.15 7.43 -0.85
N GLY A 209 -12.26 7.17 0.45
CA GLY A 209 -13.48 7.27 1.24
C GLY A 209 -13.93 8.69 1.56
N PRO A 210 -15.09 8.80 2.27
CA PRO A 210 -15.62 10.07 2.75
C PRO A 210 -14.64 10.79 3.69
N GLY A 211 -14.55 12.12 3.54
CA GLY A 211 -13.62 12.95 4.34
C GLY A 211 -12.19 13.03 3.81
N GLN A 212 -11.87 12.27 2.75
CA GLN A 212 -10.61 12.33 2.01
C GLN A 212 -10.92 12.72 0.54
N LEU A 213 -10.59 11.87 -0.44
CA LEU A 213 -10.89 12.17 -1.86
C LEU A 213 -12.37 12.09 -2.19
N ASN A 214 -13.14 11.36 -1.41
CA ASN A 214 -14.58 11.12 -1.64
C ASN A 214 -14.87 10.66 -3.09
N ASP A 215 -14.11 9.68 -3.56
CA ASP A 215 -14.22 9.14 -4.91
C ASP A 215 -14.80 7.71 -4.89
N PRO A 216 -16.14 7.59 -4.86
CA PRO A 216 -16.79 6.29 -4.77
C PRO A 216 -16.57 5.41 -5.99
N THR A 217 -16.34 5.99 -7.16
CA THR A 217 -16.11 5.24 -8.40
C THR A 217 -14.77 4.52 -8.36
N ARG A 218 -13.71 5.24 -8.02
CA ARG A 218 -12.37 4.62 -7.86
C ARG A 218 -12.33 3.65 -6.69
N LEU A 219 -13.05 3.95 -5.61
CA LEU A 219 -13.16 3.07 -4.44
C LEU A 219 -13.71 1.69 -4.82
N VAL A 220 -14.82 1.65 -5.59
CA VAL A 220 -15.39 0.39 -6.08
C VAL A 220 -14.44 -0.33 -7.03
N THR A 221 -13.88 0.39 -8.00
CA THR A 221 -12.92 -0.20 -8.97
C THR A 221 -11.71 -0.79 -8.26
N PHE A 222 -11.17 -0.09 -7.26
CA PHE A 222 -10.04 -0.57 -6.47
C PHE A 222 -10.41 -1.81 -5.64
N GLY A 223 -11.57 -1.78 -4.98
CA GLY A 223 -12.08 -2.92 -4.20
C GLY A 223 -12.31 -4.16 -5.07
N GLU A 224 -12.92 -4.01 -6.25
CA GLU A 224 -13.14 -5.11 -7.19
C GLU A 224 -11.81 -5.69 -7.71
N LYS A 225 -10.83 -4.84 -8.06
CA LYS A 225 -9.49 -5.28 -8.46
C LYS A 225 -8.78 -6.04 -7.33
N THR A 226 -8.87 -5.55 -6.10
CA THR A 226 -8.30 -6.21 -4.92
C THR A 226 -8.94 -7.59 -4.70
N LEU A 227 -10.27 -7.69 -4.80
CA LEU A 227 -10.98 -8.96 -4.65
C LEU A 227 -10.77 -9.93 -5.81
N ALA A 228 -10.48 -9.44 -7.01
CA ALA A 228 -10.09 -10.30 -8.13
C ALA A 228 -8.71 -10.95 -7.89
N ALA A 229 -7.78 -10.23 -7.29
CA ALA A 229 -6.46 -10.74 -6.93
C ALA A 229 -6.47 -11.59 -5.64
N ASN A 230 -7.22 -11.15 -4.61
CA ASN A 230 -7.39 -11.85 -3.35
C ASN A 230 -8.87 -11.88 -2.93
N PRO A 231 -9.64 -12.92 -3.33
CA PRO A 231 -11.07 -13.04 -3.01
C PRO A 231 -11.39 -13.10 -1.51
N ASN A 232 -10.39 -13.33 -0.68
CA ASN A 232 -10.50 -13.43 0.79
C ASN A 232 -9.90 -12.21 1.52
N SER A 233 -9.64 -11.10 0.83
CA SER A 233 -9.21 -9.85 1.47
C SER A 233 -10.34 -9.30 2.35
N LEU A 234 -10.24 -9.50 3.68
CA LEU A 234 -11.20 -8.98 4.66
C LEU A 234 -11.39 -7.46 4.54
N PRO A 235 -10.32 -6.65 4.43
CA PRO A 235 -10.49 -5.22 4.28
C PRO A 235 -11.32 -4.84 3.05
N ALA A 236 -11.03 -5.44 1.90
CA ALA A 236 -11.76 -5.16 0.67
C ALA A 236 -13.23 -5.60 0.76
N LEU A 237 -13.51 -6.78 1.33
CA LEU A 237 -14.87 -7.28 1.54
C LEU A 237 -15.68 -6.34 2.43
N LEU A 238 -15.11 -5.89 3.57
CA LEU A 238 -15.78 -4.97 4.50
C LEU A 238 -16.04 -3.60 3.88
N LEU A 239 -15.10 -3.11 3.09
CA LEU A 239 -15.27 -1.87 2.38
C LEU A 239 -16.42 -1.94 1.39
N MET A 240 -16.40 -2.95 0.50
CA MET A 240 -17.45 -3.12 -0.50
C MET A 240 -18.81 -3.29 0.17
N ALA A 241 -18.87 -4.00 1.30
CA ALA A 241 -20.06 -4.12 2.10
C ALA A 241 -20.56 -2.75 2.60
N SER A 242 -19.66 -1.94 3.19
CA SER A 242 -20.01 -0.61 3.70
C SER A 242 -20.43 0.33 2.56
N TYR A 243 -19.68 0.39 1.48
CA TYR A 243 -20.01 1.22 0.33
C TYR A 243 -21.40 0.90 -0.24
N TYR A 244 -21.70 -0.39 -0.45
CA TYR A 244 -23.00 -0.78 -0.97
C TYR A 244 -24.14 -0.58 0.03
N ALA A 245 -23.87 -0.64 1.35
CA ALA A 245 -24.83 -0.26 2.38
C ALA A 245 -25.17 1.24 2.33
N ASP A 246 -24.18 2.08 2.11
CA ASP A 246 -24.36 3.53 2.03
C ASP A 246 -25.02 3.96 0.71
N SER A 247 -24.71 3.30 -0.40
CA SER A 247 -25.32 3.55 -1.72
C SER A 247 -26.67 2.88 -1.93
N ASN A 248 -27.36 2.48 -0.86
CA ASN A 248 -28.68 1.81 -0.87
C ASN A 248 -28.74 0.49 -1.67
N SER A 249 -27.59 -0.13 -1.94
CA SER A 249 -27.52 -1.43 -2.61
C SER A 249 -27.46 -2.58 -1.58
N SER A 250 -28.45 -2.63 -0.71
CA SER A 250 -28.48 -3.54 0.45
C SER A 250 -28.21 -5.02 0.13
N ALA A 251 -28.63 -5.51 -1.04
CA ALA A 251 -28.37 -6.90 -1.44
C ALA A 251 -26.88 -7.17 -1.63
N LYS A 252 -26.17 -6.29 -2.35
CA LYS A 252 -24.70 -6.38 -2.52
C LYS A 252 -23.96 -6.20 -1.20
N ALA A 253 -24.42 -5.26 -0.35
CA ALA A 253 -23.85 -5.06 0.98
C ALA A 253 -23.89 -6.35 1.81
N ILE A 254 -25.03 -7.03 1.81
CA ILE A 254 -25.21 -8.32 2.52
C ILE A 254 -24.27 -9.38 1.94
N THR A 255 -24.19 -9.52 0.62
CA THR A 255 -23.32 -10.52 -0.03
C THR A 255 -21.86 -10.36 0.37
N TYR A 256 -21.31 -9.13 0.29
CA TYR A 256 -19.93 -8.88 0.68
C TYR A 256 -19.70 -9.05 2.19
N ALA A 257 -20.63 -8.61 3.02
CA ALA A 257 -20.53 -8.78 4.47
C ALA A 257 -20.60 -10.25 4.90
N GLN A 258 -21.46 -11.07 4.29
CA GLN A 258 -21.50 -12.52 4.53
C GLN A 258 -20.19 -13.19 4.16
N LYS A 259 -19.60 -12.82 3.00
CA LYS A 259 -18.30 -13.33 2.62
C LYS A 259 -17.20 -12.91 3.61
N ALA A 260 -17.25 -11.68 4.12
CA ALA A 260 -16.33 -11.24 5.17
C ALA A 260 -16.43 -12.08 6.44
N ILE A 261 -17.64 -12.45 6.88
CA ILE A 261 -17.84 -13.34 8.04
C ILE A 261 -17.28 -14.74 7.78
N GLU A 262 -17.53 -15.30 6.58
CA GLU A 262 -16.98 -16.61 6.19
C GLU A 262 -15.43 -16.63 6.24
N VAL A 263 -14.79 -15.55 5.79
CA VAL A 263 -13.33 -15.43 5.81
C VAL A 263 -12.81 -15.16 7.23
N ALA A 264 -13.48 -14.31 7.99
CA ALA A 264 -13.09 -13.97 9.35
C ALA A 264 -13.16 -15.16 10.31
N LYS A 265 -14.14 -16.07 10.12
CA LYS A 265 -14.37 -17.24 10.99
C LYS A 265 -14.29 -16.87 12.47
N PRO A 266 -15.16 -15.98 12.99
CA PRO A 266 -15.01 -15.41 14.33
C PRO A 266 -15.12 -16.45 15.45
N ASP A 267 -15.75 -17.59 15.18
CA ASP A 267 -15.95 -18.69 16.14
C ASP A 267 -14.80 -19.72 16.11
N ALA A 268 -13.80 -19.55 15.23
CA ALA A 268 -12.66 -20.44 15.20
C ALA A 268 -11.82 -20.28 16.48
N VAL A 269 -11.25 -21.39 16.97
CA VAL A 269 -10.43 -21.43 18.21
C VAL A 269 -9.23 -20.46 18.12
N ASP A 270 -8.69 -20.28 16.94
CA ASP A 270 -7.56 -19.41 16.62
C ASP A 270 -7.97 -17.99 16.15
N ALA A 271 -9.27 -17.64 16.23
CA ALA A 271 -9.73 -16.33 15.80
C ALA A 271 -9.17 -15.23 16.71
N ASP A 272 -8.30 -14.40 16.14
CA ASP A 272 -7.73 -13.26 16.81
C ASP A 272 -8.73 -12.10 16.96
N LYS A 273 -8.30 -11.06 17.66
CA LYS A 273 -9.09 -9.84 17.88
C LYS A 273 -9.51 -9.17 16.56
N SER A 274 -8.62 -9.08 15.58
CA SER A 274 -8.87 -8.41 14.30
C SER A 274 -9.97 -9.12 13.50
N ARG A 275 -9.92 -10.45 13.45
CA ARG A 275 -10.95 -11.27 12.77
C ARG A 275 -12.33 -11.13 13.44
N LYS A 276 -12.38 -11.10 14.77
CA LYS A 276 -13.63 -10.86 15.53
C LYS A 276 -14.20 -9.48 15.29
N LEU A 277 -13.36 -8.44 15.26
CA LEU A 277 -13.77 -7.08 14.93
C LEU A 277 -14.31 -6.97 13.50
N SER A 278 -13.64 -7.60 12.55
CA SER A 278 -14.07 -7.66 11.14
C SER A 278 -15.44 -8.31 11.00
N ALA A 279 -15.67 -9.43 11.68
CA ALA A 279 -16.97 -10.09 11.70
C ALA A 279 -18.03 -9.21 12.36
N GLY A 280 -17.71 -8.53 13.47
CA GLY A 280 -18.62 -7.59 14.14
C GLY A 280 -19.06 -6.45 13.22
N ALA A 281 -18.13 -5.86 12.48
CA ALA A 281 -18.42 -4.82 11.48
C ALA A 281 -19.29 -5.35 10.33
N ALA A 282 -19.03 -6.56 9.86
CA ALA A 282 -19.84 -7.22 8.82
C ALA A 282 -21.27 -7.49 9.31
N HIS A 283 -21.46 -8.07 10.49
CA HIS A 283 -22.77 -8.27 11.10
C HIS A 283 -23.52 -6.94 11.28
N ASN A 284 -22.82 -5.90 11.71
CA ASN A 284 -23.38 -4.55 11.81
C ASN A 284 -23.91 -4.05 10.45
N THR A 285 -23.15 -4.24 9.39
CA THR A 285 -23.54 -3.88 8.03
C THR A 285 -24.76 -4.64 7.55
N ILE A 286 -24.83 -5.96 7.78
CA ILE A 286 -26.00 -6.79 7.44
C ILE A 286 -27.25 -6.32 8.20
N GLY A 287 -27.10 -6.08 9.51
CA GLY A 287 -28.21 -5.61 10.33
C GLY A 287 -28.80 -4.28 9.83
N TRP A 288 -27.94 -3.32 9.49
CA TRP A 288 -28.38 -2.06 8.90
C TRP A 288 -28.96 -2.21 7.50
N ALA A 289 -28.42 -3.10 6.67
CA ALA A 289 -28.99 -3.42 5.36
C ALA A 289 -30.39 -4.01 5.48
N TYR A 290 -30.63 -4.88 6.47
CA TYR A 290 -31.97 -5.39 6.75
C TYR A 290 -32.94 -4.31 7.26
N LEU A 291 -32.49 -3.39 8.12
CA LEU A 291 -33.32 -2.25 8.55
C LEU A 291 -33.74 -1.37 7.37
N LYS A 292 -32.82 -1.10 6.42
CA LYS A 292 -33.12 -0.36 5.18
C LYS A 292 -34.11 -1.10 4.27
N GLN A 293 -34.12 -2.45 4.30
CA GLN A 293 -35.06 -3.27 3.56
C GLN A 293 -36.40 -3.50 4.35
N GLU A 294 -36.58 -2.82 5.47
CA GLU A 294 -37.74 -3.00 6.39
C GLU A 294 -37.84 -4.41 7.00
N LYS A 295 -36.84 -5.24 6.87
CA LYS A 295 -36.73 -6.58 7.45
C LYS A 295 -36.27 -6.49 8.91
N THR A 296 -37.05 -5.75 9.74
CA THR A 296 -36.67 -5.39 11.11
C THR A 296 -36.38 -6.62 11.99
N THR A 297 -37.15 -7.67 11.84
CA THR A 297 -36.99 -8.91 12.65
C THR A 297 -35.66 -9.61 12.30
N ALA A 298 -35.26 -9.61 11.03
CA ALA A 298 -33.99 -10.20 10.57
C ALA A 298 -32.76 -9.36 11.00
N ALA A 299 -32.92 -8.06 11.19
CA ALA A 299 -31.87 -7.19 11.63
C ALA A 299 -31.40 -7.46 13.07
N ILE A 300 -32.29 -7.87 13.95
CA ILE A 300 -32.02 -8.02 15.39
C ILE A 300 -30.90 -9.03 15.68
N PRO A 301 -30.93 -10.28 15.18
CA PRO A 301 -29.86 -11.24 15.47
C PRO A 301 -28.52 -10.75 14.96
N GLU A 302 -28.46 -10.14 13.79
CA GLU A 302 -27.21 -9.60 13.23
C GLU A 302 -26.64 -8.49 14.12
N LEU A 303 -27.46 -7.51 14.51
CA LEU A 303 -27.02 -6.41 15.37
C LEU A 303 -26.65 -6.88 16.79
N LYS A 304 -27.28 -7.93 17.31
CA LYS A 304 -26.89 -8.54 18.59
C LYS A 304 -25.51 -9.19 18.50
N THR A 305 -25.27 -9.96 17.45
CA THR A 305 -23.96 -10.57 17.20
C THR A 305 -22.89 -9.49 17.05
N ALA A 306 -23.17 -8.44 16.26
CA ALA A 306 -22.28 -7.29 16.12
C ALA A 306 -21.96 -6.66 17.48
N ALA A 307 -22.97 -6.36 18.30
CA ALA A 307 -22.77 -5.77 19.62
C ALA A 307 -21.92 -6.67 20.52
N GLY A 308 -22.15 -7.99 20.50
CA GLY A 308 -21.35 -8.94 21.27
C GLY A 308 -19.87 -8.97 20.88
N LEU A 309 -19.56 -8.92 19.58
CA LEU A 309 -18.19 -8.95 19.05
C LEU A 309 -17.43 -7.62 19.24
N LEU A 310 -18.16 -6.49 19.27
CA LEU A 310 -17.58 -5.15 19.26
C LEU A 310 -17.45 -4.52 20.65
N LYS A 311 -18.20 -5.00 21.64
CA LYS A 311 -18.21 -4.46 23.01
C LYS A 311 -16.82 -4.46 23.63
N GLY A 312 -16.38 -3.28 24.11
CA GLY A 312 -15.04 -3.10 24.70
C GLY A 312 -13.89 -3.25 23.72
N GLN A 313 -14.16 -3.30 22.42
CA GLN A 313 -13.17 -3.48 21.36
C GLN A 313 -13.20 -2.32 20.35
N ASP A 314 -14.39 -1.92 19.90
CA ASP A 314 -14.64 -0.77 19.02
C ASP A 314 -15.94 -0.09 19.47
N GLU A 315 -15.79 0.92 20.30
CA GLU A 315 -16.92 1.61 20.93
C GLU A 315 -17.83 2.32 19.92
N GLN A 316 -17.28 2.80 18.79
CA GLN A 316 -18.10 3.50 17.79
C GLN A 316 -18.96 2.51 17.00
N GLN A 317 -18.41 1.39 16.58
CA GLN A 317 -19.17 0.34 15.92
C GLN A 317 -20.13 -0.34 16.90
N TYR A 318 -19.76 -0.48 18.17
CA TYR A 318 -20.64 -0.97 19.22
C TYR A 318 -21.84 -0.04 19.42
N ALA A 319 -21.62 1.28 19.52
CA ALA A 319 -22.70 2.27 19.61
C ALA A 319 -23.64 2.20 18.39
N ARG A 320 -23.07 1.97 17.19
CA ARG A 320 -23.86 1.79 15.95
C ARG A 320 -24.76 0.56 16.01
N ALA A 321 -24.26 -0.55 16.53
CA ALA A 321 -25.03 -1.76 16.72
C ALA A 321 -26.17 -1.57 17.74
N LEU A 322 -25.87 -0.94 18.88
CA LEU A 322 -26.87 -0.65 19.93
C LEU A 322 -27.96 0.31 19.44
N TYR A 323 -27.60 1.37 18.72
CA TYR A 323 -28.56 2.30 18.13
C TYR A 323 -29.47 1.59 17.11
N GLY A 324 -28.90 0.73 16.25
CA GLY A 324 -29.65 -0.09 15.32
C GLY A 324 -30.63 -1.05 16.03
N LEU A 325 -30.21 -1.69 17.12
CA LEU A 325 -31.06 -2.51 17.96
C LEU A 325 -32.22 -1.69 18.59
N GLY A 326 -31.90 -0.53 19.13
CA GLY A 326 -32.90 0.38 19.70
C GLY A 326 -33.94 0.79 18.68
N PHE A 327 -33.53 1.10 17.47
CA PHE A 327 -34.42 1.42 16.36
C PHE A 327 -35.29 0.21 15.96
N ALA A 328 -34.68 -0.99 15.83
CA ALA A 328 -35.39 -2.22 15.50
C ALA A 328 -36.44 -2.58 16.54
N TYR A 329 -36.06 -2.55 17.82
CA TYR A 329 -37.00 -2.83 18.91
C TYR A 329 -38.09 -1.80 19.01
N GLY A 330 -37.81 -0.51 18.81
CA GLY A 330 -38.82 0.55 18.76
C GLY A 330 -39.84 0.32 17.66
N LYS A 331 -39.42 -0.03 16.45
CA LYS A 331 -40.31 -0.39 15.33
C LYS A 331 -41.21 -1.58 15.64
N LEU A 332 -40.75 -2.54 16.41
CA LEU A 332 -41.51 -3.73 16.81
C LEU A 332 -42.30 -3.53 18.10
N ASN A 333 -42.37 -2.30 18.62
CA ASN A 333 -43.01 -1.95 19.89
C ASN A 333 -42.46 -2.71 21.12
N LYS A 334 -41.21 -3.20 21.04
CA LYS A 334 -40.46 -3.83 22.12
C LYS A 334 -39.78 -2.76 22.95
N LEU A 335 -40.57 -1.94 23.67
CA LEU A 335 -40.07 -0.70 24.27
C LEU A 335 -39.10 -0.92 25.45
N THR A 336 -39.20 -2.06 26.12
CA THR A 336 -38.28 -2.40 27.24
C THR A 336 -36.88 -2.69 26.71
N GLU A 337 -36.79 -3.56 25.72
CA GLU A 337 -35.53 -3.91 25.06
C GLU A 337 -34.92 -2.70 24.35
N ALA A 338 -35.74 -1.86 23.71
CA ALA A 338 -35.28 -0.62 23.09
C ALA A 338 -34.60 0.31 24.10
N ARG A 339 -35.23 0.47 25.29
CA ARG A 339 -34.72 1.31 26.37
C ARG A 339 -33.38 0.79 26.89
N GLU A 340 -33.26 -0.53 27.12
CA GLU A 340 -32.02 -1.12 27.62
C GLU A 340 -30.82 -0.79 26.71
N VAL A 341 -30.94 -1.12 25.42
CA VAL A 341 -29.83 -0.92 24.49
C VAL A 341 -29.52 0.56 24.22
N LEU A 342 -30.55 1.44 24.19
CA LEU A 342 -30.34 2.87 23.99
C LEU A 342 -29.74 3.54 25.22
N THR A 343 -30.09 3.10 26.45
CA THR A 343 -29.46 3.60 27.68
C THR A 343 -27.94 3.29 27.70
N GLU A 344 -27.52 2.19 27.13
CA GLU A 344 -26.11 1.86 26.97
C GLU A 344 -25.48 2.69 25.84
N ALA A 345 -26.15 2.82 24.69
CA ALA A 345 -25.66 3.61 23.55
C ALA A 345 -25.40 5.08 23.89
N VAL A 346 -26.26 5.71 24.71
CA VAL A 346 -26.11 7.11 25.15
C VAL A 346 -24.83 7.35 25.97
N LYS A 347 -24.32 6.33 26.65
CA LYS A 347 -23.10 6.45 27.46
C LYS A 347 -21.81 6.50 26.62
N ILE A 348 -21.89 6.14 25.34
CA ILE A 348 -20.75 6.08 24.44
C ILE A 348 -20.59 7.43 23.74
N PRO A 349 -19.52 8.20 24.02
CA PRO A 349 -19.28 9.48 23.35
C PRO A 349 -19.06 9.25 21.83
N GLY A 350 -19.66 10.07 20.98
CA GLY A 350 -19.47 9.99 19.55
C GLY A 350 -20.65 10.47 18.72
N PRO A 351 -20.59 10.30 17.40
CA PRO A 351 -21.60 10.84 16.47
C PRO A 351 -23.03 10.35 16.71
N LEU A 352 -23.19 9.15 17.28
CA LEU A 352 -24.50 8.54 17.52
C LEU A 352 -25.07 8.83 18.92
N GLN A 353 -24.32 9.47 19.80
CA GLN A 353 -24.77 9.73 21.18
C GLN A 353 -26.05 10.57 21.22
N ALA A 354 -26.10 11.71 20.53
CA ALA A 354 -27.26 12.58 20.47
C ALA A 354 -28.47 11.89 19.81
N MET A 355 -28.23 11.13 18.75
CA MET A 355 -29.30 10.38 18.08
C MET A 355 -29.87 9.27 18.97
N SER A 356 -29.02 8.61 19.74
CA SER A 356 -29.43 7.59 20.72
C SER A 356 -30.26 8.21 21.84
N GLN A 357 -29.89 9.39 22.32
CA GLN A 357 -30.64 10.13 23.34
C GLN A 357 -32.01 10.56 22.83
N ASP A 358 -32.11 11.07 21.59
CA ASP A 358 -33.42 11.44 20.98
C ASP A 358 -34.33 10.23 20.85
N LEU A 359 -33.80 9.11 20.34
CA LEU A 359 -34.58 7.88 20.21
C LEU A 359 -35.01 7.31 21.56
N LEU A 360 -34.14 7.35 22.59
CA LEU A 360 -34.49 6.94 23.94
C LEU A 360 -35.65 7.78 24.52
N THR A 361 -35.62 9.10 24.29
CA THR A 361 -36.67 10.02 24.70
C THR A 361 -38.02 9.65 24.02
N LYS A 362 -38.01 9.36 22.73
CA LYS A 362 -39.20 8.91 21.98
C LYS A 362 -39.74 7.58 22.53
N VAL A 363 -38.87 6.61 22.82
CA VAL A 363 -39.24 5.32 23.41
C VAL A 363 -39.86 5.50 24.80
N ASN A 364 -39.36 6.40 25.63
CA ASN A 364 -39.89 6.71 26.95
C ASN A 364 -41.28 7.37 26.86
N SER A 365 -41.46 8.29 25.92
CA SER A 365 -42.73 8.99 25.67
C SER A 365 -43.84 8.05 25.16
N ALA A 366 -43.52 7.06 24.32
CA ALA A 366 -44.46 6.08 23.80
C ALA A 366 -45.06 5.22 24.94
N ARG A 367 -44.26 4.86 25.95
CA ARG A 367 -44.74 4.10 27.12
C ARG A 367 -45.70 4.90 28.03
N SER A 368 -45.52 6.21 28.12
CA SER A 368 -46.42 7.05 28.95
C SER A 368 -47.81 7.26 28.36
N LYS A 369 -47.97 7.09 27.05
CA LYS A 369 -49.26 7.22 26.34
C LYS A 369 -50.09 5.90 26.30
N GLY A 370 -49.46 4.77 26.65
CA GLY A 370 -50.10 3.44 26.65
C GLY A 370 -50.56 2.97 28.02
N LYS A 371 -50.52 3.83 29.04
CA LYS A 371 -51.14 3.68 30.36
C LYS A 371 -52.34 4.62 30.46
#